data_0fcaba181efadd00fe088393aea57610
#
_entry.id   0fcaba181efadd00fe088393aea57610
#
_cell.length_a   1.000
_cell.length_b   1.000
_cell.length_c   1.000
_cell.angle_alpha   90.00
_cell.angle_beta   90.00
_cell.angle_gamma   90.00
#
_symmetry.space_group_name_H-M   'P 1'
#
loop_
_entity.id
_entity.type
_entity.pdbx_description
1 polymer ?
#
loop_
_entity_poly.entity_id
_entity_poly.type
_entity_poly.pdbx_seq_one_letter_code
_entity_poly.pdbx_strand_id
1 'polypeptide(L)'
;LSLATTLGLKTDRAIVVDEYLQTSLPDIYAAGDCAQFPGAVGGLWTTSRAQALVAGFNIAQTDSAARKVYAPQPPSNLLKVAGIDLIAAGNLDAEGQFKSIETSDGKSYRKVTVDDGGRLLGFTNVGTTTGKKELNAALQAQKILSREALSGLADLNFDFTKL
;
A
#
# COMPACT_ATOMS: atom_id res chain seq x y z
N LEU A 1 13.00 15.85 12.00
CA LEU A 1 13.17 16.77 10.85
C LEU A 1 14.22 17.88 11.06
N SER A 2 14.88 17.96 12.21
CA SER A 2 15.82 19.05 12.55
C SER A 2 16.90 19.27 11.48
N LEU A 3 17.56 18.21 11.02
CA LEU A 3 18.56 18.31 9.96
C LEU A 3 17.98 18.87 8.66
N ALA A 4 16.80 18.42 8.27
CA ALA A 4 16.12 18.89 7.05
C ALA A 4 15.82 20.40 7.13
N THR A 5 15.33 20.85 8.31
CA THR A 5 15.05 22.27 8.56
C THR A 5 16.34 23.11 8.55
N THR A 6 17.43 22.61 9.15
CA THR A 6 18.73 23.30 9.13
C THR A 6 19.27 23.46 7.71
N LEU A 7 19.05 22.48 6.84
CA LEU A 7 19.44 22.54 5.42
C LEU A 7 18.49 23.37 4.55
N GLY A 8 17.37 23.87 5.09
CA GLY A 8 16.38 24.61 4.33
C GLY A 8 15.54 23.75 3.37
N LEU A 9 15.46 22.44 3.62
CA LEU A 9 14.59 21.55 2.83
C LEU A 9 13.12 21.91 3.04
N LYS A 10 12.32 21.80 1.99
CA LYS A 10 10.86 21.91 2.12
C LYS A 10 10.33 20.76 2.95
N THR A 11 9.66 21.09 4.03
CA THR A 11 9.03 20.14 4.96
C THR A 11 7.58 20.51 5.18
N ASP A 12 6.73 19.51 5.44
CA ASP A 12 5.38 19.64 5.97
C ASP A 12 5.26 18.58 7.10
N ARG A 13 4.57 17.50 6.92
CA ARG A 13 4.53 16.37 7.86
C ARG A 13 5.84 15.58 7.86
N ALA A 14 6.55 15.58 6.72
CA ALA A 14 7.87 15.00 6.53
C ALA A 14 8.64 15.83 5.48
N ILE A 15 9.78 15.35 4.97
CA ILE A 15 10.55 15.98 3.90
C ILE A 15 9.79 15.81 2.59
N VAL A 16 9.36 16.92 1.98
CA VAL A 16 8.63 16.90 0.71
C VAL A 16 9.57 16.46 -0.41
N VAL A 17 9.16 15.45 -1.18
CA VAL A 17 9.90 14.93 -2.35
C VAL A 17 9.02 14.96 -3.61
N ASP A 18 9.66 14.99 -4.76
CA ASP A 18 9.04 14.87 -6.07
C ASP A 18 8.84 13.39 -6.49
N GLU A 19 8.41 13.18 -7.72
CA GLU A 19 8.20 11.84 -8.29
C GLU A 19 9.48 11.01 -8.46
N TYR A 20 10.65 11.65 -8.38
CA TYR A 20 11.96 11.01 -8.40
C TYR A 20 12.54 10.78 -7.02
N LEU A 21 11.79 11.12 -5.95
CA LEU A 21 12.20 11.12 -4.54
C LEU A 21 13.31 12.13 -4.23
N GLN A 22 13.50 13.14 -5.08
CA GLN A 22 14.39 14.26 -4.84
C GLN A 22 13.70 15.30 -3.96
N THR A 23 14.44 15.92 -3.06
CA THR A 23 13.95 16.98 -2.18
C THR A 23 13.89 18.33 -2.91
N SER A 24 13.56 19.40 -2.20
CA SER A 24 13.59 20.77 -2.73
C SER A 24 14.99 21.28 -3.07
N LEU A 25 16.04 20.60 -2.65
CA LEU A 25 17.43 20.91 -3.01
C LEU A 25 17.98 19.86 -3.98
N PRO A 26 18.78 20.29 -4.98
CA PRO A 26 19.43 19.37 -5.92
C PRO A 26 20.29 18.34 -5.18
N ASP A 27 20.39 17.14 -5.74
CA ASP A 27 21.26 16.05 -5.31
C ASP A 27 20.98 15.52 -3.87
N ILE A 28 19.88 15.97 -3.26
CA ILE A 28 19.42 15.47 -1.96
C ILE A 28 18.11 14.71 -2.17
N TYR A 29 18.08 13.48 -1.70
CA TYR A 29 16.94 12.57 -1.80
C TYR A 29 16.45 12.18 -0.41
N ALA A 30 15.16 11.85 -0.30
CA ALA A 30 14.60 11.28 0.92
C ALA A 30 13.70 10.09 0.59
N ALA A 31 13.73 9.07 1.47
CA ALA A 31 12.96 7.86 1.31
C ALA A 31 12.54 7.29 2.66
N GLY A 32 11.43 6.57 2.71
CA GLY A 32 10.89 5.97 3.93
C GLY A 32 10.12 6.96 4.79
N ASP A 33 10.12 6.72 6.10
CA ASP A 33 9.27 7.43 7.06
C ASP A 33 9.57 8.93 7.18
N CYS A 34 10.77 9.35 6.76
CA CYS A 34 11.13 10.76 6.72
C CYS A 34 10.69 11.46 5.44
N ALA A 35 10.24 10.75 4.41
CA ALA A 35 9.85 11.31 3.13
C ALA A 35 8.33 11.48 3.02
N GLN A 36 7.91 12.63 2.49
CA GLN A 36 6.53 12.91 2.14
C GLN A 36 6.40 12.96 0.62
N PHE A 37 5.94 11.84 0.05
CA PHE A 37 5.52 11.78 -1.35
C PHE A 37 4.12 12.42 -1.48
N PRO A 38 3.76 13.04 -2.62
CA PRO A 38 2.43 13.65 -2.77
C PRO A 38 1.28 12.75 -2.29
N GLY A 39 0.51 13.26 -1.32
CA GLY A 39 -0.64 12.58 -0.74
C GLY A 39 -0.34 11.60 0.41
N ALA A 40 0.91 11.23 0.69
CA ALA A 40 1.21 10.23 1.71
C ALA A 40 2.55 10.46 2.42
N VAL A 41 2.58 10.16 3.71
CA VAL A 41 3.81 9.93 4.47
C VAL A 41 3.95 8.42 4.65
N GLY A 42 5.17 7.90 4.53
CA GLY A 42 5.48 6.48 4.73
C GLY A 42 5.13 6.00 6.15
N GLY A 43 5.51 4.82 6.50
CA GLY A 43 5.26 4.16 7.80
C GLY A 43 5.30 2.64 7.67
N LEU A 44 5.49 2.15 6.44
CA LEU A 44 5.60 0.72 6.16
C LEU A 44 6.96 0.39 5.58
N TRP A 45 7.55 -0.70 6.06
CA TRP A 45 8.83 -1.18 5.55
C TRP A 45 8.81 -1.42 4.03
N THR A 46 7.71 -1.95 3.49
CA THR A 46 7.54 -2.20 2.05
C THR A 46 7.59 -0.91 1.25
N THR A 47 6.93 0.16 1.71
CA THR A 47 6.96 1.49 1.11
C THR A 47 8.37 2.08 1.18
N SER A 48 8.99 2.05 2.37
CA SER A 48 10.35 2.57 2.59
C SER A 48 11.38 1.90 1.68
N ARG A 49 11.28 0.56 1.54
CA ARG A 49 12.14 -0.21 0.64
C ARG A 49 11.92 0.16 -0.83
N ALA A 50 10.68 0.30 -1.27
CA ALA A 50 10.37 0.66 -2.65
C ALA A 50 10.90 2.07 -3.00
N GLN A 51 10.70 3.03 -2.10
CA GLN A 51 11.25 4.38 -2.23
C GLN A 51 12.78 4.36 -2.24
N ALA A 52 13.41 3.65 -1.32
CA ALA A 52 14.87 3.57 -1.25
C ALA A 52 15.51 3.00 -2.53
N LEU A 53 14.87 2.01 -3.17
CA LEU A 53 15.35 1.46 -4.44
C LEU A 53 15.30 2.49 -5.58
N VAL A 54 14.25 3.31 -5.63
CA VAL A 54 14.12 4.36 -6.64
C VAL A 54 15.08 5.52 -6.35
N ALA A 55 15.12 6.01 -5.11
CA ALA A 55 16.05 7.07 -4.71
C ALA A 55 17.51 6.68 -4.93
N GLY A 56 17.90 5.47 -4.51
CA GLY A 56 19.26 4.95 -4.70
C GLY A 56 19.63 4.78 -6.16
N PHE A 57 18.68 4.34 -7.02
CA PHE A 57 18.90 4.31 -8.46
C PHE A 57 19.12 5.73 -9.02
N ASN A 58 18.27 6.70 -8.63
CA ASN A 58 18.29 8.05 -9.15
C ASN A 58 19.53 8.85 -8.73
N ILE A 59 20.03 8.64 -7.49
CA ILE A 59 21.28 9.23 -7.01
C ILE A 59 22.48 8.86 -7.90
N ALA A 60 22.48 7.66 -8.45
CA ALA A 60 23.57 7.16 -9.29
C ALA A 60 23.49 7.66 -10.76
N GLN A 61 22.41 8.34 -11.16
CA GLN A 61 22.26 8.82 -12.54
C GLN A 61 22.90 10.20 -12.72
N THR A 62 23.79 10.32 -13.70
CA THR A 62 24.32 11.61 -14.17
C THR A 62 23.42 12.27 -15.21
N ASP A 63 22.61 11.46 -15.92
CA ASP A 63 21.61 11.92 -16.89
C ASP A 63 20.22 11.92 -16.23
N SER A 64 19.59 13.10 -16.21
CA SER A 64 18.25 13.26 -15.65
C SER A 64 17.19 12.44 -16.42
N ALA A 65 17.38 12.20 -17.72
CA ALA A 65 16.46 11.39 -18.53
C ALA A 65 16.49 9.89 -18.17
N ALA A 66 17.56 9.44 -17.49
CA ALA A 66 17.68 8.06 -17.03
C ALA A 66 17.00 7.81 -15.68
N ARG A 67 16.49 8.85 -15.00
CA ARG A 67 15.85 8.71 -13.69
C ARG A 67 14.54 7.92 -13.78
N LYS A 68 14.25 7.19 -12.71
CA LYS A 68 13.03 6.42 -12.55
C LYS A 68 12.01 7.20 -11.73
N VAL A 69 10.76 7.20 -12.18
CA VAL A 69 9.62 7.71 -11.42
C VAL A 69 9.21 6.68 -10.37
N TYR A 70 8.99 7.13 -9.15
CA TYR A 70 8.41 6.31 -8.09
C TYR A 70 6.91 6.13 -8.32
N ALA A 71 6.46 4.90 -8.45
CA ALA A 71 5.05 4.53 -8.54
C ALA A 71 4.59 3.91 -7.20
N PRO A 72 3.80 4.63 -6.38
CA PRO A 72 3.27 4.09 -5.13
C PRO A 72 2.47 2.82 -5.38
N GLN A 73 2.70 1.81 -4.54
CA GLN A 73 1.88 0.61 -4.51
C GLN A 73 0.88 0.71 -3.35
N PRO A 74 -0.27 0.05 -3.45
CA PRO A 74 -1.19 -0.04 -2.32
C PRO A 74 -0.45 -0.53 -1.07
N PRO A 75 -0.61 0.15 0.07
CA PRO A 75 0.04 -0.27 1.31
C PRO A 75 -0.37 -1.70 1.66
N SER A 76 0.59 -2.53 2.03
CA SER A 76 0.33 -3.91 2.44
C SER A 76 1.15 -4.24 3.68
N ASN A 77 0.50 -4.74 4.70
CA ASN A 77 1.11 -5.14 5.95
C ASN A 77 0.78 -6.61 6.25
N LEU A 78 1.80 -7.35 6.67
CA LEU A 78 1.67 -8.72 7.17
C LEU A 78 2.24 -8.74 8.58
N LEU A 79 1.40 -9.01 9.55
CA LEU A 79 1.77 -9.13 10.96
C LEU A 79 1.49 -10.54 11.45
N LYS A 80 2.34 -11.02 12.34
CA LYS A 80 2.11 -12.22 13.12
C LYS A 80 2.20 -11.85 14.59
N VAL A 81 1.06 -11.80 15.26
CA VAL A 81 0.95 -11.37 16.65
C VAL A 81 0.30 -12.48 17.46
N ALA A 82 0.98 -12.93 18.52
CA ALA A 82 0.50 -14.00 19.40
C ALA A 82 0.04 -15.26 18.64
N GLY A 83 0.73 -15.61 17.56
CA GLY A 83 0.39 -16.77 16.74
C GLY A 83 -0.74 -16.57 15.73
N ILE A 84 -1.34 -15.38 15.71
CA ILE A 84 -2.42 -15.02 14.76
C ILE A 84 -1.79 -14.29 13.57
N ASP A 85 -2.06 -14.78 12.37
CA ASP A 85 -1.70 -14.09 11.13
C ASP A 85 -2.72 -12.97 10.85
N LEU A 86 -2.22 -11.77 10.59
CA LEU A 86 -3.02 -10.64 10.14
C LEU A 86 -2.42 -10.06 8.86
N ILE A 87 -3.24 -9.91 7.85
CA ILE A 87 -2.87 -9.28 6.58
C ILE A 87 -3.87 -8.16 6.32
N ALA A 88 -3.36 -6.98 6.02
CA ALA A 88 -4.16 -5.84 5.60
C ALA A 88 -3.49 -5.16 4.41
N ALA A 89 -4.24 -4.84 3.38
CA ALA A 89 -3.72 -4.17 2.19
C ALA A 89 -4.76 -3.22 1.58
N GLY A 90 -4.27 -2.12 1.00
CA GLY A 90 -5.08 -1.11 0.33
C GLY A 90 -5.88 -0.22 1.29
N ASN A 91 -7.02 0.27 0.81
CA ASN A 91 -7.96 1.07 1.59
C ASN A 91 -8.87 0.16 2.40
N LEU A 92 -8.75 0.21 3.71
CA LEU A 92 -9.52 -0.64 4.65
C LEU A 92 -10.86 -0.02 5.04
N ASP A 93 -11.18 1.16 4.47
CA ASP A 93 -12.44 1.87 4.72
C ASP A 93 -12.72 2.11 6.22
N ALA A 94 -11.78 2.78 6.88
CA ALA A 94 -11.91 3.11 8.30
C ALA A 94 -13.10 4.04 8.59
N GLU A 95 -13.55 4.81 7.58
CA GLU A 95 -14.63 5.80 7.69
C GLU A 95 -15.99 5.25 7.22
N GLY A 96 -16.05 4.02 6.69
CA GLY A 96 -17.28 3.38 6.22
C GLY A 96 -17.88 4.03 4.97
N GLN A 97 -17.04 4.52 4.05
CA GLN A 97 -17.48 5.22 2.84
C GLN A 97 -17.74 4.28 1.66
N PHE A 98 -17.27 3.04 1.74
CA PHE A 98 -17.31 2.06 0.65
C PHE A 98 -18.11 0.82 1.04
N LYS A 99 -18.39 -0.03 0.05
CA LYS A 99 -19.00 -1.32 0.29
C LYS A 99 -17.99 -2.31 0.85
N SER A 100 -18.36 -3.01 1.90
CA SER A 100 -17.55 -4.07 2.50
C SER A 100 -18.27 -5.39 2.50
N ILE A 101 -17.55 -6.47 2.18
CA ILE A 101 -17.98 -7.85 2.32
C ILE A 101 -17.20 -8.42 3.48
N GLU A 102 -17.91 -8.84 4.52
CA GLU A 102 -17.30 -9.34 5.75
C GLU A 102 -17.78 -10.76 6.03
N THR A 103 -16.87 -11.61 6.51
CA THR A 103 -17.19 -12.96 6.93
C THR A 103 -16.30 -13.40 8.09
N SER A 104 -16.81 -14.21 8.99
CA SER A 104 -16.10 -14.75 10.14
C SER A 104 -16.68 -16.07 10.62
N ASP A 105 -15.83 -16.95 11.13
CA ASP A 105 -16.23 -18.19 11.84
C ASP A 105 -15.83 -18.17 13.32
N GLY A 106 -15.44 -17.01 13.85
CA GLY A 106 -14.94 -16.84 15.21
C GLY A 106 -13.45 -17.16 15.40
N LYS A 107 -12.79 -17.77 14.43
CA LYS A 107 -11.33 -18.04 14.39
C LYS A 107 -10.66 -17.24 13.29
N SER A 108 -11.32 -17.12 12.16
CA SER A 108 -10.87 -16.36 11.00
C SER A 108 -11.85 -15.24 10.68
N TYR A 109 -11.33 -14.13 10.19
CA TYR A 109 -12.09 -12.99 9.71
C TYR A 109 -11.53 -12.52 8.37
N ARG A 110 -12.44 -12.16 7.48
CA ARG A 110 -12.11 -11.47 6.22
C ARG A 110 -13.02 -10.27 6.03
N LYS A 111 -12.42 -9.16 5.65
CA LYS A 111 -13.11 -7.99 5.10
C LYS A 111 -12.52 -7.68 3.73
N VAL A 112 -13.38 -7.46 2.75
CA VAL A 112 -13.00 -7.01 1.40
C VAL A 112 -13.76 -5.72 1.12
N THR A 113 -13.04 -4.65 0.76
CA THR A 113 -13.61 -3.34 0.48
C THR A 113 -13.59 -3.09 -1.02
N VAL A 114 -14.72 -2.65 -1.56
CA VAL A 114 -14.88 -2.36 -2.99
C VAL A 114 -15.58 -1.02 -3.20
N ASP A 115 -15.32 -0.36 -4.34
CA ASP A 115 -16.09 0.81 -4.77
C ASP A 115 -17.47 0.41 -5.34
N ASP A 116 -18.27 1.40 -5.75
CA ASP A 116 -19.59 1.18 -6.33
C ASP A 116 -19.57 0.39 -7.63
N GLY A 117 -18.46 0.43 -8.35
CA GLY A 117 -18.23 -0.35 -9.57
C GLY A 117 -17.75 -1.78 -9.32
N GLY A 118 -17.54 -2.18 -8.05
CA GLY A 118 -16.99 -3.50 -7.68
C GLY A 118 -15.47 -3.59 -7.79
N ARG A 119 -14.76 -2.47 -7.94
CA ARG A 119 -13.29 -2.46 -7.95
C ARG A 119 -12.76 -2.75 -6.54
N LEU A 120 -11.82 -3.66 -6.43
CA LEU A 120 -11.15 -3.97 -5.17
C LEU A 120 -10.31 -2.78 -4.70
N LEU A 121 -10.63 -2.24 -3.52
CA LEU A 121 -9.93 -1.13 -2.89
C LEU A 121 -8.99 -1.59 -1.78
N GLY A 122 -9.34 -2.64 -1.06
CA GLY A 122 -8.53 -3.17 0.02
C GLY A 122 -9.12 -4.43 0.64
N PHE A 123 -8.35 -5.07 1.51
CA PHE A 123 -8.81 -6.23 2.25
C PHE A 123 -8.06 -6.41 3.58
N THR A 124 -8.71 -7.11 4.50
CA THR A 124 -8.13 -7.58 5.75
C THR A 124 -8.45 -9.05 5.93
N ASN A 125 -7.45 -9.86 6.27
CA ASN A 125 -7.62 -11.22 6.76
C ASN A 125 -6.99 -11.33 8.16
N VAL A 126 -7.70 -11.97 9.08
CA VAL A 126 -7.20 -12.29 10.43
C VAL A 126 -7.38 -13.78 10.65
N GLY A 127 -6.39 -14.45 11.24
CA GLY A 127 -6.40 -15.89 11.50
C GLY A 127 -6.23 -16.78 10.27
N THR A 128 -6.14 -16.19 9.07
CA THR A 128 -5.93 -16.92 7.81
C THR A 128 -5.08 -16.14 6.82
N THR A 129 -4.27 -16.83 6.05
CA THR A 129 -3.53 -16.29 4.90
C THR A 129 -4.14 -16.69 3.56
N THR A 130 -5.26 -17.42 3.57
CA THR A 130 -5.92 -17.94 2.38
C THR A 130 -6.38 -16.80 1.47
N GLY A 131 -6.09 -16.89 0.17
CA GLY A 131 -6.42 -15.88 -0.83
C GLY A 131 -5.52 -14.63 -0.81
N LYS A 132 -4.51 -14.57 0.05
CA LYS A 132 -3.56 -13.43 0.15
C LYS A 132 -2.96 -13.06 -1.19
N LYS A 133 -2.44 -14.05 -1.94
CA LYS A 133 -1.73 -13.83 -3.20
C LYS A 133 -2.68 -13.27 -4.25
N GLU A 134 -3.85 -13.87 -4.38
CA GLU A 134 -4.88 -13.52 -5.35
C GLU A 134 -5.46 -12.13 -5.06
N LEU A 135 -5.80 -11.85 -3.81
CA LEU A 135 -6.29 -10.53 -3.38
C LEU A 135 -5.24 -9.43 -3.59
N ASN A 136 -3.97 -9.67 -3.25
CA ASN A 136 -2.91 -8.69 -3.54
C ASN A 136 -2.73 -8.46 -5.04
N ALA A 137 -2.74 -9.51 -5.86
CA ALA A 137 -2.65 -9.38 -7.31
C ALA A 137 -3.83 -8.60 -7.89
N ALA A 138 -5.05 -8.89 -7.43
CA ALA A 138 -6.26 -8.19 -7.83
C ALA A 138 -6.23 -6.71 -7.41
N LEU A 139 -5.74 -6.42 -6.21
CA LEU A 139 -5.58 -5.05 -5.69
C LEU A 139 -4.57 -4.25 -6.53
N GLN A 140 -3.41 -4.82 -6.82
CA GLN A 140 -2.40 -4.17 -7.67
C GLN A 140 -2.89 -3.92 -9.09
N ALA A 141 -3.68 -4.87 -9.64
CA ALA A 141 -4.29 -4.74 -10.96
C ALA A 141 -5.53 -3.82 -10.97
N GLN A 142 -5.94 -3.26 -9.83
CA GLN A 142 -7.19 -2.50 -9.68
C GLN A 142 -8.40 -3.24 -10.26
N LYS A 143 -8.47 -4.55 -10.01
CA LYS A 143 -9.44 -5.44 -10.64
C LYS A 143 -10.87 -5.10 -10.22
N ILE A 144 -11.78 -5.07 -11.20
CA ILE A 144 -13.22 -5.04 -10.95
C ILE A 144 -13.67 -6.50 -10.77
N LEU A 145 -14.24 -6.80 -9.62
CA LEU A 145 -14.69 -8.14 -9.27
C LEU A 145 -16.07 -8.41 -9.86
N SER A 146 -16.28 -9.62 -10.34
CA SER A 146 -17.59 -10.07 -10.82
C SER A 146 -18.61 -10.16 -9.67
N ARG A 147 -19.90 -10.13 -9.98
CA ARG A 147 -20.97 -10.33 -8.98
C ARG A 147 -20.84 -11.70 -8.29
N GLU A 148 -20.41 -12.71 -9.04
CA GLU A 148 -20.20 -14.06 -8.50
C GLU A 148 -19.03 -14.07 -7.49
N ALA A 149 -17.89 -13.44 -7.84
CA ALA A 149 -16.76 -13.31 -6.93
C ALA A 149 -17.13 -12.51 -5.67
N LEU A 150 -17.83 -11.38 -5.82
CA LEU A 150 -18.30 -10.57 -4.68
C LEU A 150 -19.21 -11.37 -3.75
N SER A 151 -20.15 -12.14 -4.30
CA SER A 151 -21.04 -13.01 -3.49
C SER A 151 -20.25 -14.13 -2.83
N GLY A 152 -19.32 -14.76 -3.55
CA GLY A 152 -18.50 -15.86 -3.03
C GLY A 152 -17.54 -15.44 -1.92
N LEU A 153 -17.04 -14.21 -1.92
CA LEU A 153 -16.13 -13.69 -0.88
C LEU A 153 -16.77 -13.65 0.52
N ALA A 154 -18.10 -13.74 0.62
CA ALA A 154 -18.82 -13.91 1.88
C ALA A 154 -18.64 -15.31 2.51
N ASP A 155 -18.08 -16.27 1.80
CA ASP A 155 -17.70 -17.59 2.30
C ASP A 155 -16.17 -17.64 2.57
N LEU A 156 -15.78 -18.04 3.78
CA LEU A 156 -14.35 -18.22 4.13
C LEU A 156 -13.66 -19.29 3.27
N ASN A 157 -14.41 -20.26 2.74
CA ASN A 157 -13.91 -21.32 1.87
C ASN A 157 -13.93 -20.94 0.38
N PHE A 158 -14.15 -19.65 0.05
CA PHE A 158 -14.17 -19.17 -1.32
C PHE A 158 -12.92 -19.60 -2.12
N ASP A 159 -13.18 -20.14 -3.30
CA ASP A 159 -12.11 -20.50 -4.25
C ASP A 159 -11.55 -19.25 -4.94
N PHE A 160 -10.40 -18.80 -4.49
CA PHE A 160 -9.73 -17.58 -4.99
C PHE A 160 -9.25 -17.67 -6.44
N THR A 161 -9.26 -18.84 -7.07
CA THR A 161 -9.00 -18.94 -8.51
C THR A 161 -10.11 -18.28 -9.35
N LYS A 162 -11.28 -18.02 -8.73
CA LYS A 162 -12.44 -17.35 -9.34
C LYS A 162 -12.49 -15.84 -9.07
N LEU A 163 -11.45 -15.29 -8.44
CA LEU A 163 -11.42 -13.88 -8.08
C LEU A 163 -11.35 -12.91 -9.28
#